data_88c16247a032f49bf4b522dc3d395a04
#
_entry.id   88c16247a032f49bf4b522dc3d395a04
#
_cell.length_a   1.000
_cell.length_b   1.000
_cell.length_c   1.000
_cell.angle_alpha   90.00
_cell.angle_beta   90.00
_cell.angle_gamma   90.00
#
_symmetry.space_group_name_H-M   'P 1'
#
loop_
_entity.id
_entity.type
_entity.pdbx_description
1 polymer ?
#
loop_
_entity_poly.entity_id
_entity_poly.type
_entity_poly.pdbx_seq_one_letter_code
_entity_poly.pdbx_strand_id
1 'polypeptide(L)'
;MNDSELERYSRQLLVPGFELEGQERLGAASVLVVGCGGLGALAAQYLAAAGVGRLVLVDADRIESSNLPRQIAYTEADVGRFKAEVLAQRLHQMNGAVDVQCHPVFFDETSGADLLAAVDVVVDGTDNHAARLLIDRLTADRGLPWFMGAAVQMAGQNIAFTGSRKEGCYHCFAPQQVGSETASCGTLGILGPVVATVALRQVLDVLGALTDVAKVPWGMLRQYDFRADTTASLPLPKQAGCVVCDADLKPRLQ
;
A
#
# COMPACT_ATOMS: atom_id res chain seq x y z
N MET A 1 -0.11 23.11 13.41
CA MET A 1 0.03 23.54 12.00
C MET A 1 0.37 25.03 11.93
N ASN A 2 1.25 25.45 11.01
CA ASN A 2 1.56 26.85 10.70
C ASN A 2 0.68 27.40 9.56
N ASP A 3 0.77 28.73 9.26
CA ASP A 3 -0.10 29.38 8.26
C ASP A 3 0.07 28.80 6.85
N SER A 4 1.29 28.42 6.45
CA SER A 4 1.55 27.80 5.15
C SER A 4 0.93 26.39 5.03
N GLU A 5 0.93 25.62 6.11
CA GLU A 5 0.27 24.32 6.19
C GLU A 5 -1.26 24.47 6.17
N LEU A 6 -1.80 25.48 6.87
CA LEU A 6 -3.24 25.78 6.84
C LEU A 6 -3.70 26.16 5.43
N GLU A 7 -2.91 26.95 4.70
CA GLU A 7 -3.20 27.29 3.31
C GLU A 7 -3.13 26.04 2.42
N ARG A 8 -2.05 25.24 2.53
CA ARG A 8 -1.83 24.02 1.73
C ARG A 8 -2.98 23.04 1.86
N TYR A 9 -3.40 22.75 3.09
CA TYR A 9 -4.42 21.74 3.39
C TYR A 9 -5.83 22.30 3.49
N SER A 10 -6.03 23.59 3.21
CA SER A 10 -7.30 24.31 3.39
C SER A 10 -8.52 23.58 2.79
N ARG A 11 -8.37 22.92 1.65
CA ARG A 11 -9.48 22.22 0.98
C ARG A 11 -9.85 20.92 1.66
N GLN A 12 -8.87 20.17 2.16
CA GLN A 12 -9.16 18.92 2.88
C GLN A 12 -9.61 19.16 4.32
N LEU A 13 -9.22 20.27 4.94
CA LEU A 13 -9.74 20.68 6.25
C LEU A 13 -11.24 20.98 6.24
N LEU A 14 -11.85 21.22 5.07
CA LEU A 14 -13.30 21.41 4.91
C LEU A 14 -14.07 20.10 4.77
N VAL A 15 -13.40 18.95 4.70
CA VAL A 15 -14.07 17.65 4.59
C VAL A 15 -14.65 17.26 5.95
N PRO A 16 -15.99 17.05 6.06
CA PRO A 16 -16.60 16.64 7.33
C PRO A 16 -15.99 15.33 7.86
N GLY A 17 -15.60 15.33 9.13
CA GLY A 17 -14.95 14.22 9.80
C GLY A 17 -13.43 14.12 9.58
N PHE A 18 -12.85 14.97 8.74
CA PHE A 18 -11.40 15.11 8.60
C PHE A 18 -10.89 16.31 9.41
N GLU A 19 -11.27 17.52 8.99
CA GLU A 19 -11.02 18.77 9.69
C GLU A 19 -9.56 18.92 10.18
N LEU A 20 -9.32 19.74 11.20
CA LEU A 20 -7.99 19.97 11.76
C LEU A 20 -7.46 18.71 12.48
N GLU A 21 -8.32 18.02 13.21
CA GLU A 21 -7.93 16.83 13.97
C GLU A 21 -7.46 15.70 13.04
N GLY A 22 -8.15 15.47 11.93
CA GLY A 22 -7.73 14.50 10.92
C GLY A 22 -6.38 14.84 10.28
N GLN A 23 -6.13 16.14 10.03
CA GLN A 23 -4.85 16.60 9.50
C GLN A 23 -3.71 16.42 10.51
N GLU A 24 -3.95 16.69 11.78
CA GLU A 24 -2.95 16.50 12.84
C GLU A 24 -2.63 15.01 13.04
N ARG A 25 -3.64 14.13 13.02
CA ARG A 25 -3.44 12.67 13.03
C ARG A 25 -2.62 12.21 11.84
N LEU A 26 -2.95 12.69 10.63
CA LEU A 26 -2.22 12.32 9.42
C LEU A 26 -0.78 12.83 9.46
N GLY A 27 -0.55 14.06 9.96
CA GLY A 27 0.79 14.62 10.13
C GLY A 27 1.64 13.92 11.19
N ALA A 28 1.04 13.19 12.12
CA ALA A 28 1.74 12.36 13.09
C ALA A 28 2.00 10.92 12.58
N ALA A 29 1.32 10.50 11.52
CA ALA A 29 1.34 9.13 11.03
C ALA A 29 2.58 8.81 10.18
N SER A 30 2.95 7.52 10.19
CA SER A 30 4.08 6.95 9.48
C SER A 30 3.63 5.76 8.63
N VAL A 31 3.87 5.81 7.32
CA VAL A 31 3.43 4.80 6.35
C VAL A 31 4.61 4.15 5.65
N LEU A 32 4.67 2.82 5.66
CA LEU A 32 5.59 2.05 4.83
C LEU A 32 4.92 1.72 3.49
N VAL A 33 5.58 2.03 2.41
CA VAL A 33 5.18 1.64 1.05
C VAL A 33 6.15 0.58 0.53
N VAL A 34 5.67 -0.64 0.38
CA VAL A 34 6.44 -1.76 -0.16
C VAL A 34 6.16 -1.87 -1.65
N GLY A 35 7.18 -1.62 -2.47
CA GLY A 35 7.09 -1.53 -3.93
C GLY A 35 6.72 -0.12 -4.41
N CYS A 36 7.58 0.48 -5.21
CA CYS A 36 7.42 1.81 -5.82
C CYS A 36 7.00 1.72 -7.30
N GLY A 37 6.26 0.68 -7.65
CA GLY A 37 5.67 0.48 -8.97
C GLY A 37 4.42 1.36 -9.20
N GLY A 38 3.54 0.97 -10.13
CA GLY A 38 2.36 1.75 -10.49
C GLY A 38 1.39 2.01 -9.34
N LEU A 39 1.20 1.02 -8.46
CA LEU A 39 0.36 1.15 -7.27
C LEU A 39 1.04 1.99 -6.19
N GLY A 40 2.20 1.55 -5.71
CA GLY A 40 2.85 2.17 -4.57
C GLY A 40 3.36 3.58 -4.84
N ALA A 41 3.90 3.86 -6.03
CA ALA A 41 4.35 5.21 -6.36
C ALA A 41 3.19 6.22 -6.36
N LEU A 42 2.04 5.84 -6.91
CA LEU A 42 0.87 6.72 -6.92
C LEU A 42 0.27 6.87 -5.51
N ALA A 43 0.21 5.79 -4.74
CA ALA A 43 -0.23 5.85 -3.34
C ALA A 43 0.67 6.80 -2.52
N ALA A 44 1.99 6.66 -2.63
CA ALA A 44 2.94 7.53 -1.94
C ALA A 44 2.77 9.01 -2.32
N GLN A 45 2.53 9.32 -3.61
CA GLN A 45 2.29 10.70 -4.06
C GLN A 45 1.04 11.30 -3.40
N TYR A 46 -0.07 10.59 -3.35
CA TYR A 46 -1.29 11.10 -2.74
C TYR A 46 -1.20 11.20 -1.21
N LEU A 47 -0.51 10.27 -0.54
CA LEU A 47 -0.24 10.34 0.89
C LEU A 47 0.67 11.53 1.23
N ALA A 48 1.72 11.77 0.44
CA ALA A 48 2.58 12.94 0.61
C ALA A 48 1.82 14.25 0.36
N ALA A 49 1.01 14.32 -0.72
CA ALA A 49 0.20 15.48 -1.02
C ALA A 49 -0.82 15.78 0.08
N ALA A 50 -1.41 14.73 0.69
CA ALA A 50 -2.33 14.87 1.82
C ALA A 50 -1.65 15.30 3.12
N GLY A 51 -0.32 15.18 3.23
CA GLY A 51 0.44 15.62 4.40
C GLY A 51 0.62 14.54 5.47
N VAL A 52 0.80 13.27 5.05
CA VAL A 52 1.28 12.24 5.99
C VAL A 52 2.64 12.64 6.56
N GLY A 53 2.85 12.43 7.85
CA GLY A 53 4.08 12.91 8.51
C GLY A 53 5.35 12.24 8.01
N ARG A 54 5.32 10.92 7.83
CA ARG A 54 6.46 10.15 7.34
C ARG A 54 6.06 9.09 6.33
N LEU A 55 6.87 8.97 5.25
CA LEU A 55 6.80 7.90 4.25
C LEU A 55 8.12 7.15 4.21
N VAL A 56 8.05 5.84 4.37
CA VAL A 56 9.19 4.94 4.19
C VAL A 56 8.96 4.15 2.90
N LEU A 57 9.85 4.30 1.93
CA LEU A 57 9.76 3.67 0.62
C LEU A 57 10.76 2.52 0.52
N VAL A 58 10.32 1.33 0.10
CA VAL A 58 11.22 0.21 -0.13
C VAL A 58 10.95 -0.44 -1.49
N ASP A 59 11.98 -0.45 -2.36
CA ASP A 59 11.95 -1.05 -3.69
C ASP A 59 13.37 -1.18 -4.23
N ALA A 60 13.77 -2.38 -4.65
CA ALA A 60 15.09 -2.66 -5.22
C ALA A 60 15.19 -2.42 -6.73
N ASP A 61 14.05 -2.23 -7.39
CA ASP A 61 14.01 -2.15 -8.84
C ASP A 61 14.51 -0.83 -9.39
N ARG A 62 14.95 -0.91 -10.65
CA ARG A 62 15.24 0.25 -11.47
C ARG A 62 14.08 0.57 -12.41
N ILE A 63 14.01 1.81 -12.81
CA ILE A 63 13.02 2.30 -13.77
C ILE A 63 13.37 1.78 -15.16
N GLU A 64 12.38 1.21 -15.84
CA GLU A 64 12.48 0.74 -17.22
C GLU A 64 11.47 1.46 -18.10
N SER A 65 11.77 1.60 -19.40
CA SER A 65 10.87 2.25 -20.37
C SER A 65 9.50 1.56 -20.42
N SER A 66 9.45 0.24 -20.27
CA SER A 66 8.22 -0.57 -20.21
C SER A 66 7.32 -0.24 -19.01
N ASN A 67 7.86 0.41 -17.97
CA ASN A 67 7.13 0.81 -16.77
C ASN A 67 6.34 2.10 -16.96
N LEU A 68 6.84 3.04 -17.78
CA LEU A 68 6.37 4.42 -17.87
C LEU A 68 4.86 4.57 -18.18
N PRO A 69 4.22 3.72 -19.03
CA PRO A 69 2.80 3.86 -19.31
C PRO A 69 1.86 3.68 -18.10
N ARG A 70 2.34 3.03 -17.02
CA ARG A 70 1.56 2.78 -15.79
C ARG A 70 2.22 3.28 -14.50
N GLN A 71 3.45 3.76 -14.57
CA GLN A 71 4.23 4.30 -13.44
C GLN A 71 4.53 5.78 -13.69
N ILE A 72 3.47 6.59 -13.74
CA ILE A 72 3.51 8.02 -14.15
C ILE A 72 4.32 8.91 -13.21
N ALA A 73 4.77 8.36 -12.08
CA ALA A 73 5.73 9.01 -11.21
C ALA A 73 7.11 9.18 -11.86
N TYR A 74 7.41 8.47 -12.94
CA TYR A 74 8.72 8.44 -13.61
C TYR A 74 8.64 8.96 -15.02
N THR A 75 9.79 9.37 -15.56
CA THR A 75 9.96 9.89 -16.93
C THR A 75 11.07 9.13 -17.66
N GLU A 76 11.21 9.33 -18.95
CA GLU A 76 12.30 8.75 -19.75
C GLU A 76 13.69 9.10 -19.21
N ALA A 77 13.85 10.30 -18.65
CA ALA A 77 15.11 10.75 -18.05
C ALA A 77 15.50 9.97 -16.78
N ASP A 78 14.57 9.24 -16.18
CA ASP A 78 14.80 8.47 -14.96
C ASP A 78 15.17 7.00 -15.23
N VAL A 79 15.10 6.54 -16.47
CA VAL A 79 15.37 5.14 -16.83
C VAL A 79 16.77 4.72 -16.35
N GLY A 80 16.83 3.58 -15.69
CA GLY A 80 18.05 3.01 -15.09
C GLY A 80 18.32 3.44 -13.65
N ARG A 81 17.65 4.47 -13.12
CA ARG A 81 17.76 4.89 -11.72
C ARG A 81 16.87 4.02 -10.81
N PHE A 82 17.16 3.96 -9.53
CA PHE A 82 16.33 3.25 -8.57
C PHE A 82 14.97 3.93 -8.39
N LYS A 83 13.89 3.13 -8.41
CA LYS A 83 12.51 3.63 -8.24
C LYS A 83 12.32 4.38 -6.92
N ALA A 84 12.77 3.79 -5.81
CA ALA A 84 12.62 4.38 -4.48
C ALA A 84 13.32 5.74 -4.36
N GLU A 85 14.53 5.90 -4.93
CA GLU A 85 15.28 7.15 -4.87
C GLU A 85 14.62 8.27 -5.69
N VAL A 86 14.21 7.96 -6.91
CA VAL A 86 13.55 8.95 -7.78
C VAL A 86 12.21 9.37 -7.18
N LEU A 87 11.44 8.41 -6.66
CA LEU A 87 10.17 8.70 -6.00
C LEU A 87 10.38 9.61 -4.78
N ALA A 88 11.33 9.29 -3.91
CA ALA A 88 11.62 10.09 -2.72
C ALA A 88 11.96 11.55 -3.09
N GLN A 89 12.78 11.76 -4.12
CA GLN A 89 13.12 13.11 -4.60
C GLN A 89 11.86 13.88 -5.04
N ARG A 90 10.93 13.22 -5.75
CA ARG A 90 9.69 13.84 -6.22
C ARG A 90 8.72 14.15 -5.11
N LEU A 91 8.59 13.25 -4.13
CA LEU A 91 7.74 13.48 -2.97
C LEU A 91 8.23 14.67 -2.14
N HIS A 92 9.55 14.77 -1.95
CA HIS A 92 10.14 15.93 -1.26
C HIS A 92 9.89 17.25 -2.00
N GLN A 93 9.97 17.24 -3.34
CA GLN A 93 9.63 18.43 -4.15
C GLN A 93 8.13 18.76 -4.10
N MET A 94 7.27 17.75 -4.00
CA MET A 94 5.83 17.91 -3.90
C MET A 94 5.39 18.48 -2.55
N ASN A 95 5.95 17.96 -1.47
CA ASN A 95 5.64 18.39 -0.11
C ASN A 95 6.87 18.23 0.81
N GLY A 96 7.63 19.32 0.98
CA GLY A 96 8.85 19.32 1.78
C GLY A 96 8.64 19.17 3.30
N ALA A 97 7.39 19.18 3.77
CA ALA A 97 7.06 18.93 5.18
C ALA A 97 6.99 17.43 5.53
N VAL A 98 6.90 16.56 4.52
CA VAL A 98 6.87 15.10 4.72
C VAL A 98 8.29 14.56 4.89
N ASP A 99 8.54 13.78 5.96
CA ASP A 99 9.77 13.02 6.12
C ASP A 99 9.73 11.79 5.20
N VAL A 100 10.53 11.80 4.12
CA VAL A 100 10.59 10.71 3.14
C VAL A 100 11.91 9.96 3.25
N GLN A 101 11.85 8.72 3.67
CA GLN A 101 12.98 7.81 3.74
C GLN A 101 12.90 6.79 2.61
N CYS A 102 14.01 6.51 1.93
CA CYS A 102 14.03 5.52 0.84
C CYS A 102 15.09 4.45 1.07
N HIS A 103 14.69 3.22 0.77
CA HIS A 103 15.50 2.03 0.89
C HIS A 103 15.50 1.31 -0.46
N PRO A 104 16.54 1.48 -1.31
CA PRO A 104 16.66 0.81 -2.61
C PRO A 104 17.11 -0.64 -2.44
N VAL A 105 16.36 -1.42 -1.68
CA VAL A 105 16.63 -2.82 -1.33
C VAL A 105 15.37 -3.67 -1.47
N PHE A 106 15.54 -4.99 -1.55
CA PHE A 106 14.42 -5.91 -1.47
C PHE A 106 13.78 -5.88 -0.07
N PHE A 107 12.44 -5.96 -0.06
CA PHE A 107 11.71 -6.21 1.18
C PHE A 107 11.80 -7.69 1.50
N ASP A 108 12.60 -8.04 2.50
CA ASP A 108 12.85 -9.40 2.97
C ASP A 108 12.64 -9.51 4.49
N GLU A 109 12.94 -10.66 5.07
CA GLU A 109 12.80 -10.92 6.51
C GLU A 109 13.58 -9.91 7.36
N THR A 110 14.79 -9.60 6.95
CA THR A 110 15.71 -8.72 7.70
C THR A 110 15.30 -7.26 7.55
N SER A 111 15.19 -6.77 6.32
CA SER A 111 14.80 -5.38 6.05
C SER A 111 13.38 -5.09 6.53
N GLY A 112 12.45 -6.04 6.36
CA GLY A 112 11.07 -5.91 6.81
C GLY A 112 10.96 -5.79 8.33
N ALA A 113 11.79 -6.52 9.09
CA ALA A 113 11.80 -6.44 10.54
C ALA A 113 12.11 -5.02 11.04
N ASP A 114 13.12 -4.38 10.46
CA ASP A 114 13.54 -3.03 10.85
C ASP A 114 12.56 -1.96 10.36
N LEU A 115 12.12 -2.05 9.10
CA LEU A 115 11.22 -1.07 8.48
C LEU A 115 9.84 -1.03 9.14
N LEU A 116 9.33 -2.17 9.58
CA LEU A 116 8.03 -2.26 10.25
C LEU A 116 8.05 -1.78 11.72
N ALA A 117 9.22 -1.64 12.34
CA ALA A 117 9.32 -1.26 13.75
C ALA A 117 8.83 0.17 14.05
N ALA A 118 8.79 1.04 13.05
CA ALA A 118 8.58 2.47 13.22
C ALA A 118 7.50 3.04 12.30
N VAL A 119 6.52 2.23 11.91
CA VAL A 119 5.40 2.65 11.05
C VAL A 119 4.05 2.24 11.63
N ASP A 120 3.01 2.98 11.30
CA ASP A 120 1.65 2.73 11.78
C ASP A 120 0.88 1.80 10.86
N VAL A 121 1.13 1.89 9.54
CA VAL A 121 0.45 1.10 8.51
C VAL A 121 1.37 0.76 7.36
N VAL A 122 1.01 -0.29 6.59
CA VAL A 122 1.74 -0.73 5.40
C VAL A 122 0.84 -0.65 4.16
N VAL A 123 1.37 -0.07 3.09
CA VAL A 123 0.77 -0.07 1.75
C VAL A 123 1.54 -1.05 0.86
N ASP A 124 0.84 -2.02 0.32
CA ASP A 124 1.40 -2.99 -0.63
C ASP A 124 1.23 -2.48 -2.07
N GLY A 125 2.34 -2.11 -2.67
CA GLY A 125 2.48 -1.78 -4.09
C GLY A 125 3.14 -2.89 -4.91
N THR A 126 3.32 -4.10 -4.35
CA THR A 126 3.99 -5.22 -5.01
C THR A 126 3.07 -5.92 -6.03
N ASP A 127 3.67 -6.65 -6.94
CA ASP A 127 2.95 -7.40 -7.98
C ASP A 127 3.19 -8.91 -7.90
N ASN A 128 3.80 -9.39 -6.80
CA ASN A 128 4.11 -10.79 -6.64
C ASN A 128 3.58 -11.40 -5.34
N HIS A 129 3.23 -12.68 -5.42
CA HIS A 129 2.61 -13.43 -4.33
C HIS A 129 3.54 -13.64 -3.13
N ALA A 130 4.83 -13.89 -3.38
CA ALA A 130 5.79 -14.15 -2.32
C ALA A 130 5.99 -12.93 -1.40
N ALA A 131 6.10 -11.73 -1.99
CA ALA A 131 6.18 -10.49 -1.23
C ALA A 131 4.92 -10.27 -0.37
N ARG A 132 3.73 -10.55 -0.90
CA ARG A 132 2.47 -10.42 -0.16
C ARG A 132 2.36 -11.39 1.02
N LEU A 133 2.77 -12.63 0.84
CA LEU A 133 2.84 -13.59 1.94
C LEU A 133 3.80 -13.14 3.04
N LEU A 134 4.92 -12.58 2.65
CA LEU A 134 5.90 -12.01 3.59
C LEU A 134 5.32 -10.80 4.33
N ILE A 135 4.73 -9.84 3.62
CA ILE A 135 4.07 -8.67 4.22
C ILE A 135 2.98 -9.13 5.20
N ASP A 136 2.11 -10.05 4.79
CA ASP A 136 1.01 -10.56 5.64
C ASP A 136 1.53 -11.13 6.96
N ARG A 137 2.56 -11.98 6.89
CA ARG A 137 3.15 -12.60 8.08
C ARG A 137 3.81 -11.57 8.99
N LEU A 138 4.73 -10.75 8.45
CA LEU A 138 5.48 -9.78 9.24
C LEU A 138 4.60 -8.70 9.87
N THR A 139 3.54 -8.28 9.19
CA THR A 139 2.56 -7.32 9.72
C THR A 139 1.63 -7.96 10.77
N ALA A 140 1.24 -9.24 10.57
CA ALA A 140 0.44 -9.98 11.56
C ALA A 140 1.21 -10.18 12.87
N ASP A 141 2.50 -10.48 12.82
CA ASP A 141 3.36 -10.67 14.00
C ASP A 141 3.51 -9.38 14.82
N ARG A 142 3.33 -8.21 14.19
CA ARG A 142 3.44 -6.89 14.84
C ARG A 142 2.09 -6.23 15.14
N GLY A 143 1.00 -6.85 14.73
CA GLY A 143 -0.31 -6.24 14.86
C GLY A 143 -0.52 -5.01 13.99
N LEU A 144 0.22 -4.88 12.88
CA LEU A 144 0.12 -3.74 11.96
C LEU A 144 -0.96 -3.99 10.90
N PRO A 145 -1.82 -3.00 10.61
CA PRO A 145 -2.71 -3.05 9.47
C PRO A 145 -1.93 -2.89 8.17
N TRP A 146 -2.41 -3.54 7.09
CA TRP A 146 -1.85 -3.36 5.77
C TRP A 146 -2.91 -3.36 4.69
N PHE A 147 -2.62 -2.67 3.59
CA PHE A 147 -3.55 -2.38 2.53
C PHE A 147 -3.01 -2.96 1.22
N MET A 148 -3.67 -4.00 0.73
CA MET A 148 -3.31 -4.67 -0.51
C MET A 148 -4.02 -4.04 -1.70
N GLY A 149 -3.27 -3.85 -2.79
CA GLY A 149 -3.79 -3.57 -4.11
C GLY A 149 -3.26 -4.56 -5.13
N ALA A 150 -4.09 -4.97 -6.06
CA ALA A 150 -3.68 -5.78 -7.20
C ALA A 150 -4.44 -5.33 -8.45
N ALA A 151 -3.75 -5.29 -9.59
CA ALA A 151 -4.34 -4.89 -10.85
C ALA A 151 -3.75 -5.71 -12.00
N VAL A 152 -4.60 -6.17 -12.91
CA VAL A 152 -4.21 -6.92 -14.11
C VAL A 152 -5.24 -6.69 -15.21
N GLN A 153 -4.79 -6.45 -16.44
CA GLN A 153 -5.66 -6.16 -17.58
C GLN A 153 -6.65 -5.01 -17.32
N MET A 154 -7.93 -5.30 -17.24
CA MET A 154 -9.03 -4.39 -16.90
C MET A 154 -9.68 -4.76 -15.57
N ALA A 155 -8.98 -5.46 -14.68
CA ALA A 155 -9.47 -5.87 -13.38
C ALA A 155 -8.58 -5.39 -12.25
N GLY A 156 -9.19 -5.16 -11.08
CA GLY A 156 -8.49 -4.74 -9.89
C GLY A 156 -9.04 -5.35 -8.61
N GLN A 157 -8.24 -5.34 -7.57
CA GLN A 157 -8.62 -5.82 -6.24
C GLN A 157 -8.01 -4.95 -5.15
N ASN A 158 -8.77 -4.76 -4.07
CA ASN A 158 -8.26 -4.18 -2.82
C ASN A 158 -8.73 -5.01 -1.62
N ILE A 159 -7.86 -5.16 -0.63
CA ILE A 159 -8.19 -5.69 0.69
C ILE A 159 -7.48 -4.84 1.74
N ALA A 160 -8.20 -4.46 2.79
CA ALA A 160 -7.63 -3.89 4.00
C ALA A 160 -7.61 -4.96 5.08
N PHE A 161 -6.43 -5.29 5.58
CA PHE A 161 -6.23 -6.27 6.65
C PHE A 161 -6.00 -5.56 7.98
N THR A 162 -6.75 -5.93 9.02
CA THR A 162 -6.49 -5.45 10.37
C THR A 162 -5.19 -6.02 10.92
N GLY A 163 -4.56 -5.32 11.86
CA GLY A 163 -3.40 -5.87 12.57
C GLY A 163 -3.71 -7.17 13.32
N SER A 164 -4.94 -7.30 13.81
CA SER A 164 -5.38 -8.48 14.58
C SER A 164 -5.71 -9.71 13.74
N ARG A 165 -5.90 -9.55 12.44
CA ARG A 165 -6.32 -10.63 11.50
C ARG A 165 -7.59 -11.36 11.96
N LYS A 166 -8.53 -10.66 12.60
CA LYS A 166 -9.80 -11.25 13.04
C LYS A 166 -10.63 -11.76 11.87
N GLU A 167 -10.59 -11.03 10.75
CA GLU A 167 -11.38 -11.28 9.54
C GLU A 167 -10.77 -12.34 8.61
N GLY A 168 -9.54 -12.73 8.82
CA GLY A 168 -8.74 -13.54 7.92
C GLY A 168 -7.53 -12.74 7.43
N CYS A 169 -6.62 -13.40 6.74
CA CYS A 169 -5.36 -12.83 6.27
C CYS A 169 -5.14 -13.15 4.78
N TYR A 170 -4.07 -12.63 4.20
CA TYR A 170 -3.77 -12.91 2.79
C TYR A 170 -3.50 -14.39 2.55
N HIS A 171 -2.90 -15.10 3.52
CA HIS A 171 -2.71 -16.54 3.44
C HIS A 171 -4.04 -17.32 3.41
N CYS A 172 -5.10 -16.82 4.07
CA CYS A 172 -6.44 -17.40 3.94
C CYS A 172 -7.04 -17.19 2.55
N PHE A 173 -6.76 -16.04 1.93
CA PHE A 173 -7.23 -15.68 0.60
C PHE A 173 -6.50 -16.44 -0.51
N ALA A 174 -5.18 -16.53 -0.41
CA ALA A 174 -4.31 -17.12 -1.42
C ALA A 174 -3.30 -18.06 -0.76
N PRO A 175 -3.72 -19.24 -0.28
CA PRO A 175 -2.81 -20.22 0.28
C PRO A 175 -1.78 -20.61 -0.76
N GLN A 176 -0.58 -21.00 -0.31
CA GLN A 176 0.53 -21.33 -1.19
C GLN A 176 0.10 -22.26 -2.32
N GLN A 177 0.05 -21.72 -3.52
CA GLN A 177 -0.05 -22.53 -4.73
C GLN A 177 1.34 -23.05 -5.04
N VAL A 178 1.65 -24.23 -4.54
CA VAL A 178 2.88 -24.94 -4.90
C VAL A 178 2.85 -25.19 -6.40
N GLY A 179 3.69 -24.48 -7.17
CA GLY A 179 3.94 -24.77 -8.58
C GLY A 179 3.12 -24.00 -9.63
N SER A 180 2.29 -23.01 -9.26
CA SER A 180 1.70 -22.12 -10.26
C SER A 180 2.54 -20.86 -10.40
N GLU A 181 3.17 -20.65 -11.58
CA GLU A 181 3.59 -19.32 -12.00
C GLU A 181 2.32 -18.45 -12.04
N THR A 182 2.12 -17.62 -11.01
CA THR A 182 1.07 -16.62 -11.02
C THR A 182 1.35 -15.68 -12.17
N ALA A 183 0.43 -15.64 -13.15
CA ALA A 183 0.56 -14.76 -14.30
C ALA A 183 0.78 -13.33 -13.82
N SER A 184 1.95 -12.78 -14.07
CA SER A 184 2.33 -11.43 -13.68
C SER A 184 1.73 -10.40 -14.63
N CYS A 185 1.64 -9.14 -14.18
CA CYS A 185 1.25 -8.03 -15.06
C CYS A 185 2.11 -7.94 -16.32
N GLY A 186 3.36 -8.42 -16.26
CA GLY A 186 4.29 -8.48 -17.40
C GLY A 186 3.86 -9.42 -18.51
N THR A 187 3.11 -10.49 -18.19
CA THR A 187 2.64 -11.48 -19.18
C THR A 187 1.23 -11.23 -19.69
N LEU A 188 0.35 -10.63 -18.87
CA LEU A 188 -1.08 -10.44 -19.21
C LEU A 188 -1.41 -9.01 -19.66
N GLY A 189 -0.51 -8.05 -19.50
CA GLY A 189 -0.74 -6.64 -19.80
C GLY A 189 -1.62 -5.93 -18.75
N ILE A 190 -1.60 -4.59 -18.77
CA ILE A 190 -2.38 -3.75 -17.86
C ILE A 190 -2.47 -2.33 -18.40
N LEU A 191 -3.59 -1.64 -18.15
CA LEU A 191 -3.75 -0.23 -18.43
C LEU A 191 -3.42 0.62 -17.20
N GLY A 192 -2.67 1.72 -17.40
CA GLY A 192 -2.29 2.65 -16.33
C GLY A 192 -3.48 3.17 -15.50
N PRO A 193 -4.59 3.61 -16.10
CA PRO A 193 -5.77 4.05 -15.35
C PRO A 193 -6.39 2.98 -14.41
N VAL A 194 -6.30 1.70 -14.76
CA VAL A 194 -6.73 0.60 -13.87
C VAL A 194 -5.86 0.54 -12.62
N VAL A 195 -4.54 0.61 -12.80
CA VAL A 195 -3.57 0.68 -11.69
C VAL A 195 -3.86 1.89 -10.81
N ALA A 196 -4.07 3.05 -11.44
CA ALA A 196 -4.36 4.29 -10.72
C ALA A 196 -5.63 4.19 -9.86
N THR A 197 -6.71 3.65 -10.39
CA THR A 197 -7.98 3.50 -9.66
C THR A 197 -7.81 2.60 -8.43
N VAL A 198 -7.09 1.49 -8.56
CA VAL A 198 -6.79 0.59 -7.45
C VAL A 198 -5.92 1.26 -6.40
N ALA A 199 -4.87 1.97 -6.80
CA ALA A 199 -3.99 2.71 -5.90
C ALA A 199 -4.72 3.81 -5.12
N LEU A 200 -5.55 4.60 -5.79
CA LEU A 200 -6.34 5.65 -5.15
C LEU A 200 -7.34 5.07 -4.14
N ARG A 201 -7.89 3.91 -4.43
CA ARG A 201 -8.75 3.21 -3.47
C ARG A 201 -7.99 2.73 -2.24
N GLN A 202 -6.74 2.25 -2.39
CA GLN A 202 -5.86 1.98 -1.25
C GLN A 202 -5.62 3.23 -0.41
N VAL A 203 -5.32 4.37 -1.05
CA VAL A 203 -5.08 5.64 -0.35
C VAL A 203 -6.28 6.05 0.48
N LEU A 204 -7.50 5.96 -0.06
CA LEU A 204 -8.73 6.28 0.69
C LEU A 204 -8.90 5.39 1.93
N ASP A 205 -8.56 4.10 1.83
CA ASP A 205 -8.62 3.20 2.98
C ASP A 205 -7.54 3.54 4.03
N VAL A 206 -6.33 3.89 3.58
CA VAL A 206 -5.25 4.34 4.48
C VAL A 206 -5.64 5.63 5.21
N LEU A 207 -6.16 6.63 4.48
CA LEU A 207 -6.64 7.88 5.09
C LEU A 207 -7.76 7.59 6.09
N GLY A 208 -8.73 6.74 5.74
CA GLY A 208 -9.79 6.32 6.67
C GLY A 208 -9.24 5.66 7.92
N ALA A 209 -8.22 4.81 7.80
CA ALA A 209 -7.60 4.12 8.94
C ALA A 209 -6.80 5.05 9.86
N LEU A 210 -6.15 6.07 9.30
CA LEU A 210 -5.29 6.99 10.06
C LEU A 210 -6.08 8.15 10.68
N THR A 211 -7.20 8.55 10.07
CA THR A 211 -7.90 9.79 10.45
C THR A 211 -9.37 9.58 10.86
N ASP A 212 -9.91 8.39 10.69
CA ASP A 212 -11.34 8.07 10.88
C ASP A 212 -12.31 8.84 9.95
N VAL A 213 -11.80 9.53 8.91
CA VAL A 213 -12.62 10.30 7.96
C VAL A 213 -13.58 9.42 7.16
N ALA A 214 -13.28 8.15 7.00
CA ALA A 214 -14.12 7.19 6.28
C ALA A 214 -14.03 5.81 6.92
N LYS A 215 -15.13 5.04 6.79
CA LYS A 215 -15.15 3.64 7.22
C LYS A 215 -14.26 2.79 6.32
N VAL A 216 -13.28 2.11 6.92
CA VAL A 216 -12.45 1.13 6.22
C VAL A 216 -13.16 -0.22 6.15
N PRO A 217 -13.26 -0.85 4.98
CA PRO A 217 -13.90 -2.16 4.81
C PRO A 217 -12.93 -3.29 5.17
N TRP A 218 -12.61 -3.40 6.45
CA TRP A 218 -11.69 -4.42 6.97
C TRP A 218 -12.12 -5.84 6.61
N GLY A 219 -11.18 -6.65 6.13
CA GLY A 219 -11.43 -8.05 5.77
C GLY A 219 -12.39 -8.24 4.59
N MET A 220 -12.61 -7.21 3.78
CA MET A 220 -13.43 -7.29 2.57
C MET A 220 -12.54 -7.30 1.34
N LEU A 221 -12.64 -8.36 0.54
CA LEU A 221 -12.12 -8.37 -0.82
C LEU A 221 -13.05 -7.54 -1.71
N ARG A 222 -12.55 -6.42 -2.20
CA ARG A 222 -13.22 -5.64 -3.25
C ARG A 222 -12.61 -5.99 -4.59
N GLN A 223 -13.46 -6.40 -5.53
CA GLN A 223 -13.09 -6.74 -6.89
C GLN A 223 -13.73 -5.76 -7.87
N TYR A 224 -12.95 -5.33 -8.84
CA TYR A 224 -13.37 -4.40 -9.89
C TYR A 224 -13.19 -5.09 -11.24
N ASP A 225 -14.23 -5.14 -12.05
CA ASP A 225 -14.15 -5.45 -13.47
C ASP A 225 -14.49 -4.18 -14.25
N PHE A 226 -13.46 -3.48 -14.72
CA PHE A 226 -13.61 -2.24 -15.46
C PHE A 226 -14.07 -2.45 -16.91
N ARG A 227 -14.07 -3.68 -17.41
CA ARG A 227 -14.62 -4.01 -18.73
C ARG A 227 -16.14 -4.15 -18.67
N ALA A 228 -16.63 -4.80 -17.62
CA ALA A 228 -18.06 -4.99 -17.39
C ALA A 228 -18.70 -3.88 -16.56
N ASP A 229 -17.90 -2.92 -16.07
CA ASP A 229 -18.33 -1.84 -15.16
C ASP A 229 -19.03 -2.39 -13.89
N THR A 230 -18.43 -3.41 -13.27
CA THR A 230 -18.97 -4.04 -12.08
C THR A 230 -18.00 -4.01 -10.91
N THR A 231 -18.55 -3.92 -9.70
CA THR A 231 -17.81 -4.01 -8.45
C THR A 231 -18.48 -5.00 -7.52
N ALA A 232 -17.69 -5.89 -6.92
CA ALA A 232 -18.15 -6.82 -5.89
C ALA A 232 -17.36 -6.62 -4.59
N SER A 233 -18.02 -6.85 -3.45
CA SER A 233 -17.40 -6.87 -2.13
C SER A 233 -17.77 -8.16 -1.42
N LEU A 234 -16.77 -8.95 -1.08
CA LEU A 234 -16.91 -10.26 -0.48
C LEU A 234 -16.17 -10.31 0.86
N PRO A 235 -16.78 -10.83 1.94
CA PRO A 235 -16.05 -11.01 3.19
C PRO A 235 -14.94 -12.05 3.00
N LEU A 236 -13.80 -11.81 3.63
CA LEU A 236 -12.67 -12.72 3.64
C LEU A 236 -12.76 -13.62 4.89
N PRO A 237 -13.21 -14.87 4.77
CA PRO A 237 -13.35 -15.75 5.92
C PRO A 237 -11.98 -16.23 6.40
N LYS A 238 -11.80 -16.25 7.71
CA LYS A 238 -10.64 -16.89 8.34
C LYS A 238 -10.69 -18.39 8.10
N GLN A 239 -9.58 -18.96 7.63
CA GLN A 239 -9.47 -20.41 7.46
C GLN A 239 -8.95 -21.06 8.75
N ALA A 240 -9.59 -22.15 9.18
CA ALA A 240 -9.11 -22.97 10.28
C ALA A 240 -7.73 -23.58 9.93
N GLY A 241 -6.81 -23.57 10.86
CA GLY A 241 -5.46 -24.07 10.63
C GLY A 241 -4.55 -23.14 9.83
N CYS A 242 -4.93 -21.88 9.65
CA CYS A 242 -4.09 -20.92 8.95
C CYS A 242 -2.82 -20.60 9.77
N VAL A 243 -1.65 -20.87 9.20
CA VAL A 243 -0.34 -20.69 9.85
C VAL A 243 -0.01 -19.22 10.21
N VAL A 244 -0.71 -18.26 9.61
CA VAL A 244 -0.48 -16.81 9.84
C VAL A 244 -1.45 -16.24 10.87
N CYS A 245 -2.74 -16.52 10.76
CA CYS A 245 -3.76 -15.87 11.57
C CYS A 245 -4.46 -16.79 12.57
N ASP A 246 -4.16 -18.08 12.58
CA ASP A 246 -4.67 -18.99 13.62
C ASP A 246 -3.74 -18.96 14.84
N ALA A 247 -4.22 -18.38 15.92
CA ALA A 247 -3.44 -18.17 17.15
C ALA A 247 -2.95 -19.49 17.79
N ASP A 248 -3.69 -20.58 17.58
CA ASP A 248 -3.36 -21.88 18.15
C ASP A 248 -2.16 -22.57 17.48
N LEU A 249 -1.80 -22.12 16.26
CA LEU A 249 -0.68 -22.64 15.47
C LEU A 249 0.56 -21.74 15.46
N LYS A 250 0.49 -20.53 16.05
CA LYS A 250 1.69 -19.68 16.15
C LYS A 250 2.70 -20.36 17.06
N PRO A 251 3.94 -20.63 16.60
CA PRO A 251 5.00 -21.05 17.51
C PRO A 251 5.16 -19.95 18.55
N ARG A 252 4.98 -20.28 19.82
CA ARG A 252 5.31 -19.38 20.93
C ARG A 252 6.81 -19.11 20.81
N LEU A 253 7.17 -17.92 20.35
CA LEU A 253 8.54 -17.44 20.40
C LEU A 253 8.93 -17.43 21.88
N GLN A 254 9.82 -18.35 22.27
CA GLN A 254 10.48 -18.41 23.57
C GLN A 254 11.60 -17.38 23.60
#